data_caa64ce78e0115bd2d7d324cf8b0de41
#
_entry.id   caa64ce78e0115bd2d7d324cf8b0de41
#
_cell.length_a   1.000
_cell.length_b   1.000
_cell.length_c   1.000
_cell.angle_alpha   90.00
_cell.angle_beta   90.00
_cell.angle_gamma   90.00
#
_symmetry.space_group_name_H-M   'P 1'
#
loop_
_entity.id
_entity.type
_entity.pdbx_description
1 polymer ?
#
loop_
_entity_poly.entity_id
_entity_poly.type
_entity_poly.pdbx_seq_one_letter_code
_entity_poly.pdbx_strand_id
1 'polypeptide(L)'
;MTTSLFDISADLDTPVSAYLKLRPFRPRFLLESVEGGERLARYSFIGFGDSLEYRLDASGLRLGAERLPRPGNQADLLASLRRALAEAPRPEAGDAGFPLHGGLVGVASYDLVRYFEKLPAHARQDDDSPEAHYIAPRSLLVFDHLTRRAALLHAGPEHERQGLRREIIRALRGGLPGPAWAASFDAPQASLSEEEFLQGVARTQEYIAAGDVYQLVLSVRFRGRCDLDPFETYRALRLLNPSPYMYYCDLGDRVVVGSSPEALVKLNGARATMRPIAGTRPRGSDAAEDAALEAELLADPKENSEHVMLVDLARNDLGRVATAGSVNVHPYRSIERYSHVMHIVSGVNGALAPGRDAFDLFAAAFPAGTLVGAPKVRAMEIIDELEPVRR
;
A
#
# COMPACT_ATOMS: atom_id res chain seq x y z
N MET A 1 -27.42 9.21 25.58
CA MET A 1 -25.97 8.87 25.72
C MET A 1 -25.56 8.21 24.44
N THR A 2 -24.85 8.88 23.55
CA THR A 2 -24.25 8.28 22.36
C THR A 2 -23.22 7.27 22.84
N THR A 3 -23.51 5.98 22.68
CA THR A 3 -22.58 4.89 23.01
C THR A 3 -21.35 5.07 22.12
N SER A 4 -20.19 5.26 22.74
CA SER A 4 -18.92 5.35 22.01
C SER A 4 -18.73 4.04 21.22
N LEU A 5 -18.45 4.12 19.92
CA LEU A 5 -18.17 2.95 19.09
C LEU A 5 -16.89 2.21 19.56
N PHE A 6 -15.96 2.94 20.20
CA PHE A 6 -14.77 2.37 20.84
C PHE A 6 -15.13 1.80 22.24
N ASP A 7 -15.84 0.68 22.24
CA ASP A 7 -16.43 0.08 23.44
C ASP A 7 -15.82 -1.28 23.83
N ILE A 8 -14.74 -1.71 23.14
CA ILE A 8 -13.97 -2.91 23.44
C ILE A 8 -12.63 -2.49 24.05
N SER A 9 -12.32 -2.97 25.25
CA SER A 9 -10.99 -2.78 25.85
C SER A 9 -9.96 -3.56 25.07
N ALA A 10 -8.86 -2.91 24.66
CA ALA A 10 -7.77 -3.50 23.88
C ALA A 10 -6.39 -3.19 24.49
N ASP A 11 -6.34 -2.97 25.79
CA ASP A 11 -5.13 -2.67 26.57
C ASP A 11 -4.23 -3.88 26.80
N LEU A 12 -4.80 -5.09 26.72
CA LEU A 12 -4.08 -6.37 26.88
C LEU A 12 -3.73 -7.06 25.56
N ASP A 13 -4.19 -6.50 24.43
CA ASP A 13 -3.99 -7.07 23.10
C ASP A 13 -3.26 -6.10 22.18
N THR A 14 -2.35 -6.68 21.39
CA THR A 14 -1.81 -6.00 20.20
C THR A 14 -2.63 -6.38 18.98
N PRO A 15 -2.60 -5.63 17.88
CA PRO A 15 -3.25 -6.05 16.62
C PRO A 15 -2.80 -7.44 16.17
N VAL A 16 -1.52 -7.79 16.37
CA VAL A 16 -0.95 -9.12 16.08
C VAL A 16 -1.60 -10.21 16.93
N SER A 17 -1.66 -10.01 18.27
CA SER A 17 -2.30 -10.99 19.16
C SER A 17 -3.79 -11.14 18.85
N ALA A 18 -4.46 -10.04 18.58
CA ALA A 18 -5.88 -10.04 18.20
C ALA A 18 -6.11 -10.77 16.87
N TYR A 19 -5.28 -10.53 15.84
CA TYR A 19 -5.36 -11.25 14.58
C TYR A 19 -5.28 -12.77 14.81
N LEU A 20 -4.32 -13.23 15.61
CA LEU A 20 -4.15 -14.65 15.95
C LEU A 20 -5.36 -15.22 16.70
N LYS A 21 -5.91 -14.49 17.68
CA LYS A 21 -7.09 -14.89 18.45
C LYS A 21 -8.38 -14.89 17.64
N LEU A 22 -8.43 -14.05 16.58
CA LEU A 22 -9.56 -13.93 15.67
C LEU A 22 -9.52 -14.93 14.50
N ARG A 23 -8.57 -15.84 14.42
CA ARG A 23 -8.53 -16.90 13.37
C ARG A 23 -9.87 -17.65 13.15
N PRO A 24 -10.68 -17.96 14.19
CA PRO A 24 -12.00 -18.58 13.98
C PRO A 24 -12.97 -17.71 13.15
N PHE A 25 -12.78 -16.40 13.11
CA PHE A 25 -13.57 -15.45 12.31
C PHE A 25 -12.99 -15.21 10.92
N ARG A 26 -11.93 -15.92 10.53
CA ARG A 26 -11.26 -15.83 9.22
C ARG A 26 -10.85 -14.40 8.88
N PRO A 27 -9.92 -13.80 9.67
CA PRO A 27 -9.42 -12.47 9.33
C PRO A 27 -8.71 -12.50 7.97
N ARG A 28 -9.04 -11.52 7.12
CA ARG A 28 -8.58 -11.43 5.74
C ARG A 28 -7.45 -10.44 5.59
N PHE A 29 -7.35 -9.46 6.45
CA PHE A 29 -6.22 -8.54 6.44
C PHE A 29 -5.94 -7.95 7.82
N LEU A 30 -4.69 -7.52 7.97
CA LEU A 30 -4.22 -6.65 9.04
C LEU A 30 -3.46 -5.48 8.40
N LEU A 31 -3.91 -4.26 8.65
CA LEU A 31 -3.25 -3.02 8.23
C LEU A 31 -2.79 -2.28 9.48
N GLU A 32 -1.50 -1.96 9.56
CA GLU A 32 -0.89 -1.27 10.70
C GLU A 32 0.00 -0.13 10.24
N SER A 33 0.12 0.89 11.07
CA SER A 33 1.24 1.82 11.04
C SER A 33 2.13 1.52 12.24
N VAL A 34 3.38 1.12 12.02
CA VAL A 34 4.27 0.68 13.12
C VAL A 34 5.32 1.72 13.44
N GLU A 35 5.65 2.61 12.51
CA GLU A 35 6.62 3.68 12.66
C GLU A 35 5.97 5.03 12.39
N GLY A 36 6.45 6.10 13.06
CA GLY A 36 6.02 7.47 12.78
C GLY A 36 5.42 8.25 13.96
N GLY A 37 5.53 7.73 15.19
CA GLY A 37 5.02 8.38 16.40
C GLY A 37 3.50 8.36 16.53
N GLU A 38 2.97 8.99 17.58
CA GLU A 38 1.55 8.92 17.96
C GLU A 38 0.54 9.38 16.88
N ARG A 39 0.96 10.24 15.96
CA ARG A 39 0.07 10.78 14.91
C ARG A 39 -0.06 9.86 13.70
N LEU A 40 0.95 9.07 13.35
CA LEU A 40 0.93 8.17 12.20
C LEU A 40 0.49 6.75 12.62
N ALA A 41 0.89 6.28 13.79
CA ALA A 41 0.63 4.94 14.30
C ALA A 41 -0.66 4.82 15.14
N ARG A 42 -1.66 5.69 14.92
CA ARG A 42 -2.84 5.73 15.80
C ARG A 42 -3.77 4.55 15.64
N TYR A 43 -3.97 4.08 14.40
CA TYR A 43 -4.98 3.07 14.11
C TYR A 43 -4.38 1.82 13.47
N SER A 44 -4.95 0.65 13.84
CA SER A 44 -4.77 -0.61 13.11
C SER A 44 -6.13 -1.22 12.79
N PHE A 45 -6.20 -1.97 11.68
CA PHE A 45 -7.45 -2.48 11.13
C PHE A 45 -7.33 -3.97 10.85
N ILE A 46 -8.29 -4.76 11.34
CA ILE A 46 -8.46 -6.17 11.00
C ILE A 46 -9.78 -6.35 10.29
N GLY A 47 -9.74 -6.74 9.01
CA GLY A 47 -10.93 -7.07 8.24
C GLY A 47 -11.24 -8.56 8.28
N PHE A 48 -12.52 -8.96 8.47
CA PHE A 48 -12.90 -10.36 8.60
C PHE A 48 -14.36 -10.62 8.23
N GLY A 49 -14.73 -11.91 8.19
CA GLY A 49 -16.05 -12.36 7.80
C GLY A 49 -16.23 -12.50 6.29
N ASP A 50 -17.46 -12.78 5.86
CA ASP A 50 -17.77 -12.86 4.43
C ASP A 50 -17.43 -11.56 3.73
N SER A 51 -16.88 -11.66 2.53
CA SER A 51 -16.41 -10.50 1.78
C SER A 51 -16.87 -10.54 0.35
N LEU A 52 -17.16 -9.36 -0.21
CA LEU A 52 -17.24 -9.19 -1.65
C LEU A 52 -15.81 -9.30 -2.20
N GLU A 53 -15.65 -10.04 -3.29
CA GLU A 53 -14.35 -10.20 -3.96
C GLU A 53 -14.42 -9.59 -5.37
N TYR A 54 -13.44 -8.78 -5.71
CA TYR A 54 -13.16 -8.31 -7.06
C TYR A 54 -11.84 -8.90 -7.52
N ARG A 55 -11.85 -9.67 -8.61
CA ARG A 55 -10.66 -10.29 -9.17
C ARG A 55 -10.62 -10.11 -10.67
N LEU A 56 -9.55 -9.51 -11.15
CA LEU A 56 -9.24 -9.35 -12.57
C LEU A 56 -7.98 -10.15 -12.90
N ASP A 57 -8.10 -11.12 -13.79
CA ASP A 57 -6.99 -11.94 -14.26
C ASP A 57 -7.15 -12.29 -15.75
N ALA A 58 -6.29 -13.16 -16.27
CA ALA A 58 -6.31 -13.58 -17.67
C ALA A 58 -7.66 -14.22 -18.09
N SER A 59 -8.39 -14.83 -17.14
CA SER A 59 -9.69 -15.47 -17.41
C SER A 59 -10.87 -14.50 -17.49
N GLY A 60 -10.66 -13.23 -17.09
CA GLY A 60 -11.69 -12.19 -17.07
C GLY A 60 -11.83 -11.48 -15.74
N LEU A 61 -12.98 -10.88 -15.51
CA LEU A 61 -13.34 -10.19 -14.28
C LEU A 61 -14.35 -11.00 -13.48
N ARG A 62 -14.09 -11.19 -12.19
CA ARG A 62 -15.04 -11.76 -11.24
C ARG A 62 -15.40 -10.70 -10.19
N LEU A 63 -16.69 -10.47 -9.96
CA LEU A 63 -17.23 -9.63 -8.89
C LEU A 63 -18.21 -10.45 -8.05
N GLY A 64 -17.81 -10.82 -6.85
CA GLY A 64 -18.55 -11.78 -6.04
C GLY A 64 -18.74 -13.11 -6.76
N ALA A 65 -19.99 -13.51 -7.00
CA ALA A 65 -20.34 -14.73 -7.75
C ALA A 65 -20.45 -14.49 -9.27
N GLU A 66 -20.49 -13.24 -9.71
CA GLU A 66 -20.69 -12.88 -11.10
C GLU A 66 -19.39 -12.91 -11.89
N ARG A 67 -19.44 -13.46 -13.11
CA ARG A 67 -18.36 -13.38 -14.09
C ARG A 67 -18.71 -12.33 -15.13
N LEU A 68 -17.82 -11.39 -15.31
CA LEU A 68 -17.96 -10.26 -16.24
C LEU A 68 -16.89 -10.34 -17.33
N PRO A 69 -17.13 -9.76 -18.50
CA PRO A 69 -16.10 -9.61 -19.50
C PRO A 69 -14.90 -8.84 -18.93
N ARG A 70 -13.72 -9.19 -19.42
CA ARG A 70 -12.51 -8.41 -19.12
C ARG A 70 -12.70 -6.97 -19.60
N PRO A 71 -12.34 -5.94 -18.80
CA PRO A 71 -12.34 -4.56 -19.25
C PRO A 71 -11.49 -4.38 -20.51
N GLY A 72 -12.00 -3.65 -21.49
CA GLY A 72 -11.30 -3.40 -22.75
C GLY A 72 -10.40 -2.16 -22.73
N ASN A 73 -10.62 -1.26 -21.77
CA ASN A 73 -9.92 0.01 -21.65
C ASN A 73 -10.01 0.56 -20.22
N GLN A 74 -9.37 1.72 -19.98
CA GLN A 74 -9.40 2.40 -18.70
C GLN A 74 -10.82 2.69 -18.19
N ALA A 75 -11.71 3.18 -19.06
CA ALA A 75 -13.07 3.56 -18.63
C ALA A 75 -13.83 2.34 -18.10
N ASP A 76 -13.73 1.20 -18.79
CA ASP A 76 -14.37 -0.05 -18.38
C ASP A 76 -13.78 -0.58 -17.06
N LEU A 77 -12.45 -0.52 -16.90
CA LEU A 77 -11.79 -0.91 -15.66
C LEU A 77 -12.28 -0.04 -14.50
N LEU A 78 -12.23 1.28 -14.62
CA LEU A 78 -12.65 2.19 -13.56
C LEU A 78 -14.16 2.06 -13.27
N ALA A 79 -15.00 1.82 -14.28
CA ALA A 79 -16.43 1.55 -14.08
C ALA A 79 -16.65 0.27 -13.28
N SER A 80 -15.88 -0.80 -13.53
CA SER A 80 -15.96 -2.05 -12.81
C SER A 80 -15.51 -1.91 -11.34
N LEU A 81 -14.47 -1.12 -11.06
CA LEU A 81 -14.02 -0.80 -9.70
C LEU A 81 -15.04 0.04 -8.93
N ARG A 82 -15.67 1.04 -9.60
CA ARG A 82 -16.76 1.83 -9.02
C ARG A 82 -17.95 0.96 -8.64
N ARG A 83 -18.32 0.03 -9.53
CA ARG A 83 -19.36 -0.96 -9.26
C ARG A 83 -19.01 -1.83 -8.05
N ALA A 84 -17.79 -2.36 -7.99
CA ALA A 84 -17.32 -3.15 -6.86
C ALA A 84 -17.39 -2.37 -5.54
N LEU A 85 -16.98 -1.10 -5.53
CA LEU A 85 -17.09 -0.25 -4.35
C LEU A 85 -18.54 0.06 -3.98
N ALA A 86 -19.43 0.22 -4.96
CA ALA A 86 -20.85 0.46 -4.73
C ALA A 86 -21.54 -0.75 -4.09
N GLU A 87 -21.15 -1.97 -4.49
CA GLU A 87 -21.66 -3.25 -3.97
C GLU A 87 -20.94 -3.71 -2.67
N ALA A 88 -19.82 -3.07 -2.30
CA ALA A 88 -19.07 -3.42 -1.09
C ALA A 88 -19.93 -3.24 0.17
N PRO A 89 -19.83 -4.16 1.15
CA PRO A 89 -20.47 -3.99 2.45
C PRO A 89 -20.08 -2.66 3.08
N ARG A 90 -21.05 -1.92 3.59
CA ARG A 90 -20.86 -0.60 4.22
C ARG A 90 -21.24 -0.67 5.70
N PRO A 91 -20.27 -0.84 6.59
CA PRO A 91 -20.52 -0.71 8.01
C PRO A 91 -20.97 0.72 8.37
N GLU A 92 -21.96 0.82 9.24
CA GLU A 92 -22.33 2.12 9.81
C GLU A 92 -21.24 2.56 10.79
N ALA A 93 -20.51 3.61 10.44
CA ALA A 93 -19.41 4.15 11.24
C ALA A 93 -19.85 5.30 12.16
N GLY A 94 -21.10 5.79 12.04
CA GLY A 94 -21.55 6.99 12.71
C GLY A 94 -20.63 8.19 12.44
N ASP A 95 -20.67 9.20 13.29
CA ASP A 95 -19.80 10.40 13.19
C ASP A 95 -18.39 10.19 13.77
N ALA A 96 -17.94 8.94 13.96
CA ALA A 96 -16.72 8.65 14.70
C ALA A 96 -15.41 8.99 13.93
N GLY A 97 -15.49 9.40 12.67
CA GLY A 97 -14.34 9.90 11.90
C GLY A 97 -13.23 8.86 11.66
N PHE A 98 -13.59 7.57 11.50
CA PHE A 98 -12.61 6.53 11.20
C PHE A 98 -11.90 6.78 9.87
N PRO A 99 -10.57 6.63 9.80
CA PRO A 99 -9.85 6.80 8.54
C PRO A 99 -10.13 5.68 7.53
N LEU A 100 -10.58 4.50 7.99
CA LEU A 100 -11.07 3.38 7.20
C LEU A 100 -12.30 2.79 7.89
N HIS A 101 -13.40 2.71 7.17
CA HIS A 101 -14.67 2.15 7.70
C HIS A 101 -15.35 1.17 6.74
N GLY A 102 -14.59 0.65 5.76
CA GLY A 102 -15.05 -0.31 4.75
C GLY A 102 -14.44 -0.04 3.39
N GLY A 103 -14.94 -0.73 2.38
CA GLY A 103 -14.50 -0.59 1.01
C GLY A 103 -13.55 -1.69 0.56
N LEU A 104 -12.85 -1.47 -0.54
CA LEU A 104 -11.99 -2.43 -1.19
C LEU A 104 -10.58 -2.39 -0.60
N VAL A 105 -10.07 -3.52 -0.12
CA VAL A 105 -8.69 -3.71 0.34
C VAL A 105 -8.08 -4.84 -0.46
N GLY A 106 -6.88 -4.66 -1.00
CA GLY A 106 -6.22 -5.67 -1.82
C GLY A 106 -5.05 -5.11 -2.58
N VAL A 107 -4.77 -5.69 -3.74
CA VAL A 107 -3.58 -5.40 -4.54
C VAL A 107 -3.93 -5.11 -5.99
N ALA A 108 -3.17 -4.19 -6.58
CA ALA A 108 -3.06 -3.98 -8.02
C ALA A 108 -1.63 -4.38 -8.43
N SER A 109 -1.50 -5.28 -9.39
CA SER A 109 -0.19 -5.61 -9.94
C SER A 109 0.34 -4.46 -10.80
N TYR A 110 1.65 -4.44 -11.03
CA TYR A 110 2.28 -3.43 -11.88
C TYR A 110 1.62 -3.37 -13.28
N ASP A 111 1.29 -4.50 -13.87
CA ASP A 111 0.73 -4.58 -15.23
C ASP A 111 -0.66 -3.97 -15.38
N LEU A 112 -1.35 -3.64 -14.28
CA LEU A 112 -2.61 -2.87 -14.34
C LEU A 112 -2.39 -1.52 -15.05
N VAL A 113 -1.16 -0.99 -15.04
CA VAL A 113 -0.80 0.24 -15.76
C VAL A 113 -1.11 0.17 -17.26
N ARG A 114 -1.17 -1.02 -17.86
CA ARG A 114 -1.49 -1.21 -19.29
C ARG A 114 -2.91 -0.81 -19.65
N TYR A 115 -3.79 -0.60 -18.68
CA TYR A 115 -5.08 0.05 -18.86
C TYR A 115 -4.98 1.58 -18.90
N PHE A 116 -3.93 2.15 -18.35
CA PHE A 116 -3.75 3.60 -18.20
C PHE A 116 -2.79 4.18 -19.23
N GLU A 117 -1.75 3.42 -19.60
CA GLU A 117 -0.70 3.84 -20.51
C GLU A 117 -0.47 2.77 -21.60
N LYS A 118 -0.12 3.21 -22.79
CA LYS A 118 0.26 2.31 -23.88
C LYS A 118 1.71 1.92 -23.74
N LEU A 119 1.96 0.68 -23.37
CA LEU A 119 3.30 0.14 -23.18
C LEU A 119 3.57 -1.02 -24.17
N PRO A 120 4.83 -1.25 -24.57
CA PRO A 120 5.21 -2.45 -25.29
C PRO A 120 4.94 -3.70 -24.44
N ALA A 121 5.07 -4.89 -25.01
CA ALA A 121 4.81 -6.16 -24.37
C ALA A 121 5.95 -7.16 -24.67
N HIS A 122 7.18 -6.76 -24.33
CA HIS A 122 8.37 -7.62 -24.51
C HIS A 122 8.55 -8.58 -23.34
N ALA A 123 8.29 -8.13 -22.12
CA ALA A 123 8.40 -8.94 -20.92
C ALA A 123 7.36 -10.07 -20.90
N ARG A 124 7.81 -11.28 -20.59
CA ARG A 124 6.94 -12.47 -20.52
C ARG A 124 6.15 -12.48 -19.20
N GLN A 125 4.90 -12.87 -19.28
CA GLN A 125 4.14 -13.25 -18.09
C GLN A 125 4.55 -14.69 -17.73
N ASP A 126 5.01 -14.89 -16.50
CA ASP A 126 5.55 -16.16 -16.02
C ASP A 126 4.80 -16.73 -14.80
N ASP A 127 3.70 -16.09 -14.43
CA ASP A 127 2.79 -16.57 -13.39
C ASP A 127 1.33 -16.18 -13.69
N ASP A 128 0.40 -16.79 -12.94
CA ASP A 128 -1.04 -16.54 -13.03
C ASP A 128 -1.51 -15.47 -12.03
N SER A 129 -0.64 -14.52 -11.68
CA SER A 129 -1.00 -13.44 -10.77
C SER A 129 -2.11 -12.58 -11.35
N PRO A 130 -3.17 -12.27 -10.57
CA PRO A 130 -4.22 -11.37 -11.02
C PRO A 130 -3.66 -9.95 -11.19
N GLU A 131 -4.19 -9.22 -12.16
CA GLU A 131 -3.86 -7.82 -12.37
C GLU A 131 -4.42 -6.94 -11.26
N ALA A 132 -5.57 -7.33 -10.70
CA ALA A 132 -6.13 -6.71 -9.51
C ALA A 132 -6.91 -7.75 -8.70
N HIS A 133 -6.74 -7.73 -7.38
CA HIS A 133 -7.49 -8.58 -6.47
C HIS A 133 -7.82 -7.80 -5.19
N TYR A 134 -9.10 -7.51 -4.99
CA TYR A 134 -9.62 -6.76 -3.85
C TYR A 134 -10.70 -7.54 -3.12
N ILE A 135 -10.77 -7.34 -1.83
CA ILE A 135 -11.81 -7.86 -0.95
C ILE A 135 -12.46 -6.71 -0.17
N ALA A 136 -13.74 -6.84 0.11
CA ALA A 136 -14.48 -5.93 0.98
C ALA A 136 -15.19 -6.73 2.07
N PRO A 137 -14.60 -6.89 3.27
CA PRO A 137 -15.16 -7.67 4.34
C PRO A 137 -16.37 -6.97 4.98
N ARG A 138 -17.29 -7.77 5.55
CA ARG A 138 -18.46 -7.26 6.28
C ARG A 138 -18.12 -6.62 7.63
N SER A 139 -16.96 -6.96 8.19
CA SER A 139 -16.59 -6.54 9.54
C SER A 139 -15.16 -6.01 9.60
N LEU A 140 -14.99 -4.96 10.40
CA LEU A 140 -13.69 -4.38 10.74
C LEU A 140 -13.57 -4.27 12.25
N LEU A 141 -12.46 -4.75 12.81
CA LEU A 141 -12.03 -4.38 14.16
C LEU A 141 -10.96 -3.29 14.02
N VAL A 142 -11.26 -2.13 14.55
CA VAL A 142 -10.41 -0.93 14.49
C VAL A 142 -9.79 -0.71 15.86
N PHE A 143 -8.48 -0.76 15.96
CA PHE A 143 -7.72 -0.41 17.17
C PHE A 143 -7.39 1.08 17.17
N ASP A 144 -7.69 1.76 18.25
CA ASP A 144 -7.17 3.10 18.56
C ASP A 144 -6.09 2.97 19.64
N HIS A 145 -4.84 3.06 19.23
CA HIS A 145 -3.68 2.91 20.12
C HIS A 145 -3.59 4.03 21.15
N LEU A 146 -4.11 5.23 20.83
CA LEU A 146 -4.10 6.36 21.75
C LEU A 146 -5.03 6.11 22.93
N THR A 147 -6.23 5.59 22.68
CA THR A 147 -7.22 5.30 23.74
C THR A 147 -7.14 3.90 24.28
N ARG A 148 -6.33 3.01 23.67
CA ARG A 148 -6.21 1.58 23.99
C ARG A 148 -7.55 0.85 23.95
N ARG A 149 -8.38 1.23 22.99
CA ARG A 149 -9.70 0.65 22.75
C ARG A 149 -9.83 0.19 21.31
N ALA A 150 -10.76 -0.73 21.11
CA ALA A 150 -11.15 -1.16 19.78
C ALA A 150 -12.64 -0.90 19.53
N ALA A 151 -12.96 -0.70 18.26
CA ALA A 151 -14.32 -0.57 17.76
C ALA A 151 -14.62 -1.69 16.78
N LEU A 152 -15.80 -2.31 16.89
CA LEU A 152 -16.30 -3.23 15.89
C LEU A 152 -17.25 -2.49 14.94
N LEU A 153 -16.86 -2.39 13.68
CA LEU A 153 -17.72 -1.97 12.58
C LEU A 153 -18.25 -3.21 11.86
N HIS A 154 -19.53 -3.23 11.56
CA HIS A 154 -20.20 -4.37 10.92
C HIS A 154 -21.26 -3.92 9.94
N ALA A 155 -21.24 -4.44 8.71
CA ALA A 155 -22.28 -4.20 7.70
C ALA A 155 -23.43 -5.19 7.90
N GLY A 156 -24.31 -4.87 8.82
CA GLY A 156 -25.47 -5.66 9.19
C GLY A 156 -26.26 -4.99 10.31
N PRO A 157 -27.41 -5.59 10.69
CA PRO A 157 -28.24 -5.01 11.76
C PRO A 157 -27.51 -5.01 13.10
N GLU A 158 -27.87 -4.07 13.96
CA GLU A 158 -27.19 -3.84 15.25
C GLU A 158 -27.17 -5.08 16.15
N HIS A 159 -28.21 -5.91 16.10
CA HIS A 159 -28.24 -7.15 16.91
C HIS A 159 -27.17 -8.16 16.47
N GLU A 160 -26.86 -8.24 15.16
CA GLU A 160 -25.77 -9.07 14.65
C GLU A 160 -24.42 -8.51 15.12
N ARG A 161 -24.22 -7.19 15.01
CA ARG A 161 -23.01 -6.51 15.49
C ARG A 161 -22.78 -6.78 16.97
N GLN A 162 -23.83 -6.67 17.80
CA GLN A 162 -23.74 -6.95 19.24
C GLN A 162 -23.45 -8.42 19.55
N GLY A 163 -24.04 -9.35 18.78
CA GLY A 163 -23.73 -10.78 18.86
C GLY A 163 -22.25 -11.02 18.60
N LEU A 164 -21.78 -10.58 17.45
CA LEU A 164 -20.39 -10.69 17.00
C LEU A 164 -19.42 -10.03 17.99
N ARG A 165 -19.77 -8.85 18.52
CA ARG A 165 -18.98 -8.16 19.55
C ARG A 165 -18.74 -9.02 20.80
N ARG A 166 -19.77 -9.72 21.29
CA ARG A 166 -19.62 -10.61 22.46
C ARG A 166 -18.68 -11.77 22.17
N GLU A 167 -18.76 -12.32 20.97
CA GLU A 167 -17.88 -13.40 20.52
C GLU A 167 -16.44 -12.95 20.39
N ILE A 168 -16.20 -11.76 19.80
CA ILE A 168 -14.87 -11.15 19.68
C ILE A 168 -14.27 -10.90 21.07
N ILE A 169 -15.01 -10.31 22.01
CA ILE A 169 -14.53 -10.10 23.37
C ILE A 169 -14.18 -11.44 24.03
N ARG A 170 -14.93 -12.49 23.79
CA ARG A 170 -14.62 -13.84 24.30
C ARG A 170 -13.31 -14.36 23.69
N ALA A 171 -13.14 -14.21 22.37
CA ALA A 171 -11.93 -14.62 21.66
C ALA A 171 -10.69 -13.85 22.16
N LEU A 172 -10.79 -12.53 22.33
CA LEU A 172 -9.69 -11.70 22.85
C LEU A 172 -9.27 -12.09 24.27
N ARG A 173 -10.20 -12.58 25.10
CA ARG A 173 -9.90 -13.12 26.43
C ARG A 173 -9.30 -14.53 26.41
N GLY A 174 -9.29 -15.19 25.24
CA GLY A 174 -8.67 -16.50 25.08
C GLY A 174 -7.15 -16.45 25.03
N GLY A 175 -6.51 -17.62 25.12
CA GLY A 175 -5.08 -17.77 24.94
C GLY A 175 -4.64 -17.55 23.49
N LEU A 176 -3.36 -17.27 23.29
CA LEU A 176 -2.76 -17.32 21.95
C LEU A 176 -2.69 -18.76 21.45
N PRO A 177 -2.85 -18.98 20.14
CA PRO A 177 -2.54 -20.29 19.55
C PRO A 177 -1.07 -20.63 19.83
N GLY A 178 -0.78 -21.94 19.92
CA GLY A 178 0.60 -22.41 20.12
C GLY A 178 1.54 -21.90 19.03
N PRO A 179 2.85 -21.91 19.28
CA PRO A 179 3.83 -21.47 18.30
C PRO A 179 3.74 -22.31 17.02
N ALA A 180 3.98 -21.68 15.88
CA ALA A 180 4.15 -22.40 14.62
C ALA A 180 5.38 -23.33 14.71
N TRP A 181 5.31 -24.49 14.02
CA TRP A 181 6.43 -25.43 13.95
C TRP A 181 7.60 -24.80 13.19
N ALA A 182 8.80 -25.34 13.41
CA ALA A 182 9.97 -24.93 12.64
C ALA A 182 9.69 -25.10 11.14
N ALA A 183 9.85 -24.03 10.40
CA ALA A 183 9.64 -24.01 8.97
C ALA A 183 10.93 -24.31 8.22
N SER A 184 10.79 -24.87 7.03
CA SER A 184 11.87 -25.01 6.07
C SER A 184 11.70 -23.97 4.95
N PHE A 185 12.81 -23.58 4.34
CA PHE A 185 12.83 -22.75 3.15
C PHE A 185 14.01 -23.09 2.27
N ASP A 186 13.82 -22.97 0.96
CA ASP A 186 14.88 -23.08 -0.02
C ASP A 186 15.57 -21.73 -0.23
N ALA A 187 16.83 -21.75 -0.65
CA ALA A 187 17.51 -20.53 -1.06
C ALA A 187 16.73 -19.86 -2.22
N PRO A 188 16.37 -18.59 -2.10
CA PRO A 188 15.60 -17.93 -3.14
C PRO A 188 16.43 -17.77 -4.42
N GLN A 189 15.79 -17.97 -5.58
CA GLN A 189 16.38 -17.82 -6.90
C GLN A 189 15.96 -16.48 -7.50
N ALA A 190 16.92 -15.74 -8.03
CA ALA A 190 16.68 -14.48 -8.72
C ALA A 190 16.07 -14.72 -10.11
N SER A 191 15.23 -13.80 -10.57
CA SER A 191 14.66 -13.81 -11.93
C SER A 191 15.67 -13.45 -13.03
N LEU A 192 16.78 -12.85 -12.65
CA LEU A 192 17.92 -12.47 -13.47
C LEU A 192 19.20 -12.94 -12.78
N SER A 193 20.21 -13.35 -13.53
CA SER A 193 21.56 -13.50 -13.00
C SER A 193 22.15 -12.13 -12.66
N GLU A 194 23.19 -12.10 -11.83
CA GLU A 194 23.91 -10.87 -11.51
C GLU A 194 24.48 -10.22 -12.78
N GLU A 195 25.01 -11.02 -13.70
CA GLU A 195 25.56 -10.53 -14.96
C GLU A 195 24.48 -9.87 -15.83
N GLU A 196 23.32 -10.50 -16.02
CA GLU A 196 22.19 -9.93 -16.77
C GLU A 196 21.69 -8.63 -16.11
N PHE A 197 21.61 -8.57 -14.77
CA PHE A 197 21.23 -7.37 -14.07
C PHE A 197 22.22 -6.22 -14.28
N LEU A 198 23.54 -6.50 -14.19
CA LEU A 198 24.59 -5.51 -14.44
C LEU A 198 24.60 -5.02 -15.90
N GLN A 199 24.32 -5.89 -16.88
CA GLN A 199 24.12 -5.51 -18.28
C GLN A 199 22.91 -4.55 -18.41
N GLY A 200 21.80 -4.86 -17.72
CA GLY A 200 20.62 -3.98 -17.65
C GLY A 200 20.96 -2.61 -17.05
N VAL A 201 21.78 -2.57 -16.00
CA VAL A 201 22.28 -1.32 -15.41
C VAL A 201 23.10 -0.52 -16.40
N ALA A 202 24.06 -1.14 -17.08
CA ALA A 202 24.90 -0.49 -18.10
C ALA A 202 24.01 0.11 -19.22
N ARG A 203 23.04 -0.66 -19.71
CA ARG A 203 22.10 -0.21 -20.73
C ARG A 203 21.23 0.96 -20.24
N THR A 204 20.82 0.93 -18.97
CA THR A 204 20.09 2.05 -18.34
C THR A 204 20.94 3.31 -18.31
N GLN A 205 22.24 3.21 -17.99
CA GLN A 205 23.16 4.36 -18.01
C GLN A 205 23.32 4.96 -19.41
N GLU A 206 23.29 4.12 -20.46
CA GLU A 206 23.28 4.61 -21.85
C GLU A 206 22.00 5.41 -22.15
N TYR A 207 20.82 4.94 -21.73
CA TYR A 207 19.56 5.68 -21.88
C TYR A 207 19.57 7.02 -21.12
N ILE A 208 20.15 7.05 -19.93
CA ILE A 208 20.31 8.29 -19.16
C ILE A 208 21.27 9.25 -19.90
N ALA A 209 22.40 8.75 -20.39
CA ALA A 209 23.37 9.57 -21.14
C ALA A 209 22.80 10.08 -22.47
N ALA A 210 21.91 9.33 -23.11
CA ALA A 210 21.20 9.74 -24.32
C ALA A 210 20.08 10.76 -24.06
N GLY A 211 19.68 10.97 -22.79
CA GLY A 211 18.64 11.90 -22.41
C GLY A 211 17.21 11.33 -22.50
N ASP A 212 17.08 10.01 -22.61
CA ASP A 212 15.76 9.33 -22.63
C ASP A 212 15.06 9.42 -21.28
N VAL A 213 15.81 9.22 -20.18
CA VAL A 213 15.30 9.27 -18.81
C VAL A 213 16.33 9.96 -17.89
N TYR A 214 15.84 10.55 -16.79
CA TYR A 214 16.69 11.07 -15.71
C TYR A 214 17.04 9.98 -14.69
N GLN A 215 16.10 9.08 -14.45
CA GLN A 215 16.19 7.98 -13.51
C GLN A 215 15.38 6.79 -14.04
N LEU A 216 15.87 5.59 -13.77
CA LEU A 216 15.15 4.34 -14.04
C LEU A 216 15.44 3.34 -12.92
N VAL A 217 14.40 2.63 -12.47
CA VAL A 217 14.48 1.62 -11.42
C VAL A 217 14.29 0.24 -12.04
N LEU A 218 15.40 -0.50 -12.17
CA LEU A 218 15.36 -1.92 -12.53
C LEU A 218 14.99 -2.76 -11.31
N SER A 219 14.22 -3.82 -11.52
CA SER A 219 13.84 -4.76 -10.47
C SER A 219 14.39 -6.16 -10.72
N VAL A 220 14.59 -6.90 -9.64
CA VAL A 220 14.85 -8.33 -9.66
C VAL A 220 13.90 -9.00 -8.67
N ARG A 221 13.26 -10.09 -9.11
CA ARG A 221 12.36 -10.88 -8.28
C ARG A 221 13.09 -12.12 -7.77
N PHE A 222 12.90 -12.43 -6.49
CA PHE A 222 13.41 -13.64 -5.87
C PHE A 222 12.25 -14.61 -5.59
N ARG A 223 12.42 -15.88 -5.97
CA ARG A 223 11.46 -16.95 -5.71
C ARG A 223 12.12 -18.08 -4.94
N GLY A 224 11.39 -18.66 -3.98
CA GLY A 224 11.81 -19.80 -3.20
C GLY A 224 10.60 -20.53 -2.63
N ARG A 225 10.80 -21.79 -2.20
CA ARG A 225 9.79 -22.52 -1.43
C ARG A 225 9.96 -22.21 0.03
N CYS A 226 8.82 -22.07 0.72
CA CYS A 226 8.78 -21.90 2.16
C CYS A 226 7.48 -22.52 2.67
N ASP A 227 7.53 -23.26 3.76
CA ASP A 227 6.38 -23.85 4.46
C ASP A 227 6.00 -23.07 5.72
N LEU A 228 6.60 -21.89 5.94
CA LEU A 228 6.27 -20.99 7.02
C LEU A 228 4.84 -20.44 6.86
N ASP A 229 4.08 -20.38 7.96
CA ASP A 229 2.82 -19.62 7.98
C ASP A 229 3.08 -18.17 7.51
N PRO A 230 2.41 -17.67 6.47
CA PRO A 230 2.65 -16.31 5.96
C PRO A 230 2.49 -15.22 7.02
N PHE A 231 1.68 -15.45 8.06
CA PHE A 231 1.54 -14.49 9.16
C PHE A 231 2.79 -14.41 10.03
N GLU A 232 3.58 -15.50 10.15
CA GLU A 232 4.88 -15.46 10.82
C GLU A 232 5.90 -14.64 10.00
N THR A 233 5.84 -14.71 8.66
CA THR A 233 6.62 -13.83 7.77
C THR A 233 6.26 -12.35 8.02
N TYR A 234 4.97 -12.03 8.14
CA TYR A 234 4.52 -10.68 8.49
C TYR A 234 5.09 -10.23 9.83
N ARG A 235 5.03 -11.09 10.86
CA ARG A 235 5.55 -10.79 12.19
C ARG A 235 7.06 -10.53 12.17
N ALA A 236 7.81 -11.36 11.43
CA ALA A 236 9.26 -11.17 11.29
C ALA A 236 9.57 -9.85 10.56
N LEU A 237 8.89 -9.57 9.45
CA LEU A 237 9.05 -8.32 8.69
C LEU A 237 8.74 -7.09 9.54
N ARG A 238 7.69 -7.15 10.35
CA ARG A 238 7.28 -6.09 11.28
C ARG A 238 8.34 -5.75 12.32
N LEU A 239 9.14 -6.73 12.73
CA LEU A 239 10.22 -6.55 13.70
C LEU A 239 11.53 -6.10 13.03
N LEU A 240 11.82 -6.62 11.83
CA LEU A 240 13.06 -6.34 11.12
C LEU A 240 13.03 -5.00 10.37
N ASN A 241 11.89 -4.66 9.79
CA ASN A 241 11.71 -3.47 8.98
C ASN A 241 10.33 -2.83 9.23
N PRO A 242 10.11 -2.25 10.43
CA PRO A 242 8.88 -1.53 10.72
C PRO A 242 8.71 -0.35 9.77
N SER A 243 7.47 -0.06 9.37
CA SER A 243 7.19 1.06 8.47
C SER A 243 5.81 1.68 8.74
N PRO A 244 5.54 2.89 8.20
CA PRO A 244 4.23 3.55 8.32
C PRO A 244 3.07 2.77 7.67
N TYR A 245 3.36 1.90 6.70
CA TYR A 245 2.35 1.14 5.96
C TYR A 245 2.71 -0.35 5.94
N MET A 246 2.43 -1.02 7.08
CA MET A 246 2.54 -2.47 7.19
C MET A 246 1.22 -3.13 6.80
N TYR A 247 1.28 -4.18 6.00
CA TYR A 247 0.09 -4.90 5.60
C TYR A 247 0.31 -6.40 5.49
N TYR A 248 -0.72 -7.13 5.86
CA TYR A 248 -0.94 -8.53 5.61
C TYR A 248 -2.32 -8.67 4.98
N CYS A 249 -2.40 -9.26 3.78
CA CYS A 249 -3.66 -9.46 3.06
C CYS A 249 -3.76 -10.91 2.61
N ASP A 250 -4.71 -11.66 3.16
CA ASP A 250 -5.10 -12.99 2.72
C ASP A 250 -6.22 -12.86 1.68
N LEU A 251 -5.87 -13.08 0.43
CA LEU A 251 -6.78 -13.00 -0.71
C LEU A 251 -7.38 -14.38 -1.08
N GLY A 252 -7.09 -15.43 -0.29
CA GLY A 252 -7.60 -16.78 -0.46
C GLY A 252 -6.60 -17.69 -1.15
N ASP A 253 -6.34 -17.50 -2.43
CA ASP A 253 -5.36 -18.27 -3.21
C ASP A 253 -3.92 -17.78 -3.01
N ARG A 254 -3.75 -16.61 -2.43
CA ARG A 254 -2.45 -15.98 -2.13
C ARG A 254 -2.52 -15.07 -0.92
N VAL A 255 -1.37 -14.87 -0.31
CA VAL A 255 -1.18 -13.90 0.76
C VAL A 255 -0.15 -12.87 0.30
N VAL A 256 -0.45 -11.59 0.53
CA VAL A 256 0.47 -10.49 0.28
C VAL A 256 0.89 -9.87 1.60
N VAL A 257 2.21 -9.78 1.80
CA VAL A 257 2.82 -9.23 3.00
C VAL A 257 3.75 -8.10 2.58
N GLY A 258 3.68 -6.96 3.26
CA GLY A 258 4.57 -5.87 2.92
C GLY A 258 4.82 -4.88 4.04
N SER A 259 5.93 -4.16 3.84
CA SER A 259 6.39 -3.04 4.66
C SER A 259 6.73 -1.90 3.69
N SER A 260 5.91 -0.86 3.63
CA SER A 260 6.10 0.26 2.72
C SER A 260 6.35 1.55 3.49
N PRO A 261 7.37 2.33 3.12
CA PRO A 261 7.63 3.63 3.71
C PRO A 261 6.71 4.72 3.16
N GLU A 262 6.12 4.53 1.97
CA GLU A 262 5.45 5.58 1.22
C GLU A 262 4.05 5.16 0.76
N ALA A 263 3.10 6.09 0.85
CA ALA A 263 1.78 5.95 0.23
C ALA A 263 1.83 6.44 -1.21
N LEU A 264 1.27 5.66 -2.16
CA LEU A 264 1.12 6.10 -3.55
C LEU A 264 0.40 7.46 -3.62
N VAL A 265 -0.79 7.53 -3.07
CA VAL A 265 -1.60 8.74 -2.99
C VAL A 265 -2.66 8.60 -1.90
N LYS A 266 -3.04 9.70 -1.28
CA LYS A 266 -4.11 9.78 -0.29
C LYS A 266 -5.18 10.76 -0.76
N LEU A 267 -6.45 10.35 -0.64
CA LEU A 267 -7.61 11.22 -0.86
C LEU A 267 -8.38 11.39 0.45
N ASN A 268 -8.66 12.64 0.81
CA ASN A 268 -9.51 12.96 1.95
C ASN A 268 -10.52 14.02 1.51
N GLY A 269 -11.80 13.65 1.41
CA GLY A 269 -12.80 14.45 0.73
C GLY A 269 -12.38 14.70 -0.73
N ALA A 270 -12.23 15.97 -1.11
CA ALA A 270 -11.73 16.34 -2.44
C ALA A 270 -10.21 16.60 -2.46
N ARG A 271 -9.51 16.53 -1.33
CA ARG A 271 -8.07 16.81 -1.25
C ARG A 271 -7.24 15.56 -1.51
N ALA A 272 -6.55 15.54 -2.62
CA ALA A 272 -5.52 14.57 -2.95
C ALA A 272 -4.16 15.02 -2.41
N THR A 273 -3.37 14.08 -1.91
CA THR A 273 -2.03 14.34 -1.36
C THR A 273 -1.08 13.23 -1.77
N MET A 274 0.09 13.61 -2.29
CA MET A 274 1.25 12.74 -2.48
C MET A 274 2.39 13.25 -1.61
N ARG A 275 3.27 12.35 -1.19
CA ARG A 275 4.38 12.69 -0.30
C ARG A 275 5.68 12.10 -0.83
N PRO A 276 6.27 12.70 -1.89
CA PRO A 276 7.56 12.25 -2.37
C PRO A 276 8.62 12.34 -1.26
N ILE A 277 9.35 11.25 -1.12
CA ILE A 277 10.44 11.06 -0.16
C ILE A 277 11.71 10.83 -0.96
N ALA A 278 12.75 11.61 -0.70
CA ALA A 278 14.06 11.42 -1.29
C ALA A 278 15.16 11.88 -0.31
N GLY A 279 16.37 11.46 -0.59
CA GLY A 279 17.49 11.75 0.28
C GLY A 279 17.44 11.01 1.61
N THR A 280 18.57 10.48 2.03
CA THR A 280 18.66 9.71 3.27
C THR A 280 19.96 10.02 3.99
N ARG A 281 19.87 10.23 5.31
CA ARG A 281 21.02 10.20 6.23
C ARG A 281 20.65 9.34 7.43
N PRO A 282 21.63 8.65 8.05
CA PRO A 282 21.42 7.98 9.32
C PRO A 282 21.07 9.00 10.42
N ARG A 283 20.53 8.51 11.52
CA ARG A 283 20.36 9.31 12.74
C ARG A 283 21.71 9.54 13.40
N GLY A 284 21.92 10.72 13.93
CA GLY A 284 23.08 11.03 14.77
C GLY A 284 23.05 10.34 16.12
N SER A 285 24.20 10.18 16.74
CA SER A 285 24.32 9.65 18.10
C SER A 285 23.78 10.61 19.18
N ASP A 286 23.71 11.90 18.84
CA ASP A 286 23.15 12.96 19.67
C ASP A 286 22.46 14.05 18.81
N ALA A 287 21.87 15.03 19.48
CA ALA A 287 21.12 16.10 18.83
C ALA A 287 22.00 17.02 17.96
N ALA A 288 23.27 17.19 18.28
CA ALA A 288 24.19 18.04 17.53
C ALA A 288 24.61 17.35 16.22
N GLU A 289 24.92 16.07 16.28
CA GLU A 289 25.22 15.25 15.10
C GLU A 289 23.98 15.11 14.19
N ASP A 290 22.79 14.90 14.78
CA ASP A 290 21.51 14.86 14.04
C ASP A 290 21.30 16.19 13.25
N ALA A 291 21.56 17.33 13.89
CA ALA A 291 21.44 18.63 13.22
C ALA A 291 22.50 18.85 12.13
N ALA A 292 23.71 18.33 12.32
CA ALA A 292 24.77 18.41 11.31
C ALA A 292 24.42 17.54 10.07
N LEU A 293 23.93 16.31 10.28
CA LEU A 293 23.48 15.41 9.20
C LEU A 293 22.27 15.99 8.45
N GLU A 294 21.34 16.64 9.15
CA GLU A 294 20.23 17.36 8.51
C GLU A 294 20.73 18.49 7.60
N ALA A 295 21.66 19.32 8.12
CA ALA A 295 22.22 20.42 7.34
C ALA A 295 23.00 19.90 6.10
N GLU A 296 23.76 18.81 6.24
CA GLU A 296 24.43 18.14 5.15
C GLU A 296 23.45 17.65 4.10
N LEU A 297 22.38 16.93 4.53
CA LEU A 297 21.36 16.39 3.64
C LEU A 297 20.67 17.50 2.83
N LEU A 298 20.30 18.60 3.49
CA LEU A 298 19.66 19.75 2.83
C LEU A 298 20.59 20.51 1.90
N ALA A 299 21.92 20.44 2.11
CA ALA A 299 22.93 21.08 1.27
C ALA A 299 23.39 20.19 0.09
N ASP A 300 23.11 18.89 0.11
CA ASP A 300 23.57 17.95 -0.92
C ASP A 300 22.90 18.22 -2.27
N PRO A 301 23.65 18.61 -3.34
CA PRO A 301 23.05 18.96 -4.63
C PRO A 301 22.38 17.78 -5.34
N LYS A 302 22.90 16.56 -5.16
CA LYS A 302 22.35 15.36 -5.79
C LYS A 302 21.00 15.01 -5.17
N GLU A 303 20.93 14.93 -3.84
CA GLU A 303 19.70 14.61 -3.10
C GLU A 303 18.60 15.66 -3.38
N ASN A 304 19.01 16.94 -3.47
CA ASN A 304 18.10 18.02 -3.83
C ASN A 304 17.56 17.90 -5.26
N SER A 305 18.42 17.56 -6.22
CA SER A 305 18.00 17.42 -7.62
C SER A 305 17.04 16.25 -7.79
N GLU A 306 17.32 15.13 -7.13
CA GLU A 306 16.42 13.97 -7.11
C GLU A 306 15.08 14.32 -6.45
N HIS A 307 15.11 15.00 -5.31
CA HIS A 307 13.89 15.41 -4.61
C HIS A 307 13.02 16.35 -5.45
N VAL A 308 13.60 17.34 -6.12
CA VAL A 308 12.87 18.24 -7.02
C VAL A 308 12.23 17.46 -8.16
N MET A 309 12.94 16.51 -8.76
CA MET A 309 12.42 15.64 -9.81
C MET A 309 11.20 14.84 -9.33
N LEU A 310 11.25 14.24 -8.14
CA LEU A 310 10.12 13.47 -7.58
C LEU A 310 8.93 14.36 -7.20
N VAL A 311 9.19 15.58 -6.71
CA VAL A 311 8.14 16.58 -6.45
C VAL A 311 7.45 16.98 -7.75
N ASP A 312 8.21 17.20 -8.83
CA ASP A 312 7.63 17.57 -10.12
C ASP A 312 6.83 16.44 -10.75
N LEU A 313 7.30 15.20 -10.59
CA LEU A 313 6.57 14.00 -10.99
C LEU A 313 5.22 13.88 -10.25
N ALA A 314 5.20 14.07 -8.92
CA ALA A 314 3.98 14.08 -8.13
C ALA A 314 3.02 15.21 -8.51
N ARG A 315 3.56 16.41 -8.83
CA ARG A 315 2.77 17.53 -9.37
C ARG A 315 2.12 17.18 -10.70
N ASN A 316 2.86 16.51 -11.57
CA ASN A 316 2.38 16.07 -12.88
C ASN A 316 1.25 15.03 -12.74
N ASP A 317 1.44 14.03 -11.87
CA ASP A 317 0.42 13.01 -11.59
C ASP A 317 -0.87 13.62 -11.05
N LEU A 318 -0.81 14.49 -10.04
CA LEU A 318 -1.97 15.19 -9.51
C LEU A 318 -2.58 16.15 -10.54
N GLY A 319 -1.76 16.82 -11.35
CA GLY A 319 -2.20 17.76 -12.38
C GLY A 319 -3.14 17.15 -13.43
N ARG A 320 -3.06 15.83 -13.63
CA ARG A 320 -3.94 15.08 -14.57
C ARG A 320 -5.41 15.03 -14.12
N VAL A 321 -5.68 15.19 -12.83
CA VAL A 321 -7.02 15.00 -12.22
C VAL A 321 -7.45 16.12 -11.27
N ALA A 322 -6.55 17.03 -10.94
CA ALA A 322 -6.83 18.15 -10.04
C ALA A 322 -7.45 19.33 -10.79
N THR A 323 -8.18 20.15 -10.07
CA THR A 323 -8.65 21.45 -10.55
C THR A 323 -7.45 22.33 -10.92
N ALA A 324 -7.51 22.96 -12.09
CA ALA A 324 -6.44 23.84 -12.56
C ALA A 324 -6.08 24.91 -11.50
N GLY A 325 -4.78 25.09 -11.25
CA GLY A 325 -4.27 26.03 -10.27
C GLY A 325 -4.35 25.55 -8.81
N SER A 326 -4.94 24.39 -8.51
CA SER A 326 -5.07 23.87 -7.13
C SER A 326 -3.85 23.09 -6.64
N VAL A 327 -2.97 22.63 -7.56
CA VAL A 327 -1.79 21.86 -7.19
C VAL A 327 -0.76 22.78 -6.55
N ASN A 328 -0.38 22.46 -5.31
CA ASN A 328 0.61 23.21 -4.55
C ASN A 328 1.55 22.26 -3.80
N VAL A 329 2.72 22.77 -3.42
CA VAL A 329 3.73 22.02 -2.67
C VAL A 329 3.86 22.64 -1.29
N HIS A 330 3.40 21.92 -0.27
CA HIS A 330 3.52 22.34 1.12
C HIS A 330 3.32 21.16 2.09
N PRO A 331 4.26 20.90 3.05
CA PRO A 331 5.56 21.54 3.18
C PRO A 331 6.48 21.22 2.00
N TYR A 332 7.55 21.99 1.84
CA TYR A 332 8.58 21.76 0.82
C TYR A 332 9.92 21.52 1.48
N ARG A 333 10.55 20.38 1.17
CA ARG A 333 11.87 19.97 1.66
C ARG A 333 11.97 19.98 3.19
N SER A 334 10.95 19.47 3.89
CA SER A 334 11.02 19.27 5.34
C SER A 334 11.75 17.98 5.68
N ILE A 335 12.51 17.99 6.77
CA ILE A 335 13.15 16.78 7.27
C ILE A 335 12.18 16.01 8.16
N GLU A 336 11.99 14.75 7.83
CA GLU A 336 11.29 13.78 8.69
C GLU A 336 12.28 12.79 9.27
N ARG A 337 12.23 12.63 10.60
CA ARG A 337 13.10 11.75 11.35
C ARG A 337 12.35 10.48 11.72
N TYR A 338 12.92 9.36 11.33
CA TYR A 338 12.49 8.03 11.70
C TYR A 338 13.43 7.43 12.75
N SER A 339 13.22 6.19 13.16
CA SER A 339 14.03 5.54 14.20
C SER A 339 15.52 5.45 13.84
N HIS A 340 15.84 5.16 12.57
CA HIS A 340 17.21 4.89 12.12
C HIS A 340 17.73 5.86 11.04
N VAL A 341 16.83 6.56 10.37
CA VAL A 341 17.16 7.45 9.26
C VAL A 341 16.36 8.74 9.31
N MET A 342 16.81 9.76 8.55
CA MET A 342 16.04 10.95 8.23
C MET A 342 15.94 11.11 6.71
N HIS A 343 14.85 11.69 6.25
CA HIS A 343 14.57 11.92 4.84
C HIS A 343 14.13 13.34 4.55
N ILE A 344 14.36 13.79 3.32
CA ILE A 344 13.72 15.00 2.77
C ILE A 344 12.33 14.60 2.28
N VAL A 345 11.30 15.27 2.77
CA VAL A 345 9.90 15.02 2.42
C VAL A 345 9.22 16.31 1.98
N SER A 346 8.43 16.23 0.92
CA SER A 346 7.53 17.30 0.51
C SER A 346 6.09 16.82 0.44
N GLY A 347 5.14 17.74 0.66
CA GLY A 347 3.72 17.47 0.49
C GLY A 347 3.22 18.08 -0.80
N VAL A 348 2.84 17.28 -1.79
CA VAL A 348 2.18 17.75 -3.01
C VAL A 348 0.68 17.55 -2.85
N ASN A 349 -0.07 18.63 -2.93
CA ASN A 349 -1.51 18.63 -2.67
C ASN A 349 -2.27 19.18 -3.87
N GLY A 350 -3.49 18.69 -4.11
CA GLY A 350 -4.39 19.19 -5.13
C GLY A 350 -5.85 18.93 -4.76
N ALA A 351 -6.74 19.78 -5.24
CA ALA A 351 -8.18 19.55 -5.14
C ALA A 351 -8.63 18.75 -6.37
N LEU A 352 -9.29 17.60 -6.18
CA LEU A 352 -9.86 16.85 -7.29
C LEU A 352 -10.83 17.71 -8.10
N ALA A 353 -10.73 17.62 -9.41
CA ALA A 353 -11.65 18.31 -10.30
C ALA A 353 -13.08 17.76 -10.16
N PRO A 354 -14.12 18.57 -10.37
CA PRO A 354 -15.51 18.12 -10.35
C PRO A 354 -15.72 16.91 -11.27
N GLY A 355 -16.43 15.90 -10.79
CA GLY A 355 -16.71 14.67 -11.55
C GLY A 355 -15.57 13.64 -11.53
N ARG A 356 -14.46 13.91 -10.88
CA ARG A 356 -13.38 12.95 -10.63
C ARG A 356 -13.53 12.31 -9.25
N ASP A 357 -13.06 11.07 -9.11
CA ASP A 357 -13.10 10.31 -7.86
C ASP A 357 -11.76 9.63 -7.52
N ALA A 358 -11.76 8.79 -6.51
CA ALA A 358 -10.58 8.07 -6.04
C ALA A 358 -9.99 7.15 -7.12
N PHE A 359 -10.79 6.61 -8.02
CA PHE A 359 -10.32 5.71 -9.09
C PHE A 359 -9.65 6.50 -10.22
N ASP A 360 -10.17 7.68 -10.56
CA ASP A 360 -9.48 8.59 -11.48
C ASP A 360 -8.12 9.03 -10.91
N LEU A 361 -8.07 9.34 -9.61
CA LEU A 361 -6.84 9.69 -8.92
C LEU A 361 -5.84 8.53 -8.90
N PHE A 362 -6.32 7.31 -8.62
CA PHE A 362 -5.49 6.11 -8.67
C PHE A 362 -4.88 5.93 -10.07
N ALA A 363 -5.68 5.98 -11.12
CA ALA A 363 -5.21 5.83 -12.50
C ALA A 363 -4.19 6.90 -12.91
N ALA A 364 -4.32 8.13 -12.40
CA ALA A 364 -3.38 9.22 -12.68
C ALA A 364 -2.03 9.04 -11.96
N ALA A 365 -2.04 8.49 -10.74
CA ALA A 365 -0.84 8.34 -9.90
C ALA A 365 -0.10 7.02 -10.15
N PHE A 366 -0.79 5.96 -10.59
CA PHE A 366 -0.24 4.61 -10.71
C PHE A 366 0.57 4.40 -12.01
N PRO A 367 1.72 3.68 -11.92
CA PRO A 367 2.43 3.31 -10.70
C PRO A 367 3.22 4.48 -10.10
N ALA A 368 3.73 4.29 -8.88
CA ALA A 368 4.57 5.30 -8.24
C ALA A 368 5.84 5.57 -9.06
N GLY A 369 6.16 6.84 -9.29
CA GLY A 369 7.35 7.22 -10.04
C GLY A 369 8.65 6.79 -9.37
N THR A 370 8.67 6.75 -8.04
CA THR A 370 9.78 6.22 -7.23
C THR A 370 10.08 4.74 -7.48
N LEU A 371 9.17 3.99 -8.09
CA LEU A 371 9.34 2.57 -8.41
C LEU A 371 9.60 2.31 -9.91
N VAL A 372 9.53 3.34 -10.76
CA VAL A 372 9.77 3.18 -12.21
C VAL A 372 10.83 4.14 -12.73
N GLY A 373 10.73 5.42 -12.48
CA GLY A 373 11.66 6.44 -12.95
C GLY A 373 10.96 7.64 -13.58
N ALA A 374 11.75 8.51 -14.17
CA ALA A 374 11.29 9.77 -14.78
C ALA A 374 12.02 10.07 -16.10
N PRO A 375 11.29 10.47 -17.18
CA PRO A 375 9.84 10.55 -17.33
C PRO A 375 9.14 9.18 -17.23
N LYS A 376 7.99 9.12 -16.53
CA LYS A 376 7.36 7.87 -16.10
C LYS A 376 7.06 6.89 -17.25
N VAL A 377 6.43 7.33 -18.33
CA VAL A 377 6.05 6.45 -19.45
C VAL A 377 7.29 5.90 -20.14
N ARG A 378 8.28 6.76 -20.43
CA ARG A 378 9.52 6.34 -21.06
C ARG A 378 10.31 5.35 -20.19
N ALA A 379 10.37 5.58 -18.90
CA ALA A 379 10.98 4.64 -17.96
C ALA A 379 10.27 3.27 -17.99
N MET A 380 8.94 3.23 -18.04
CA MET A 380 8.19 1.97 -18.13
C MET A 380 8.41 1.23 -19.47
N GLU A 381 8.57 1.96 -20.59
CA GLU A 381 8.92 1.35 -21.89
C GLU A 381 10.29 0.66 -21.83
N ILE A 382 11.29 1.34 -21.26
CA ILE A 382 12.65 0.79 -21.10
C ILE A 382 12.65 -0.40 -20.11
N ILE A 383 11.88 -0.32 -19.02
CA ILE A 383 11.72 -1.43 -18.09
C ILE A 383 11.17 -2.68 -18.81
N ASP A 384 10.14 -2.52 -19.64
CA ASP A 384 9.55 -3.63 -20.41
C ASP A 384 10.54 -4.22 -21.44
N GLU A 385 11.49 -3.44 -21.93
CA GLU A 385 12.59 -3.88 -22.79
C GLU A 385 13.67 -4.68 -22.02
N LEU A 386 14.05 -4.19 -20.82
CA LEU A 386 15.19 -4.72 -20.08
C LEU A 386 14.84 -5.85 -19.12
N GLU A 387 13.63 -5.92 -18.61
CA GLU A 387 13.18 -6.98 -17.71
C GLU A 387 12.55 -8.13 -18.49
N PRO A 388 13.10 -9.36 -18.41
CA PRO A 388 12.61 -10.48 -19.22
C PRO A 388 11.27 -11.04 -18.78
N VAL A 389 10.86 -10.73 -17.54
CA VAL A 389 9.60 -11.14 -16.94
C VAL A 389 8.87 -9.93 -16.35
N ARG A 390 7.55 -9.96 -16.38
CA ARG A 390 6.72 -8.90 -15.83
C ARG A 390 6.86 -8.78 -14.33
N ARG A 391 6.72 -7.56 -13.84
CA ARG A 391 6.75 -7.22 -12.40
C ARG A 391 5.57 -7.76 -11.63
#